data_b53e2dfd880db10414e4a68b06c90436
#
_entry.id   b53e2dfd880db10414e4a68b06c90436
#
_cell.length_a   1.000
_cell.length_b   1.000
_cell.length_c   1.000
_cell.angle_alpha   90.00
_cell.angle_beta   90.00
_cell.angle_gamma   90.00
#
_symmetry.space_group_name_H-M   'P 1'
#
loop_
_entity.id
_entity.type
_entity.pdbx_description
1 polymer ?
#
loop_
_entity_poly.entity_id
_entity_poly.type
_entity_poly.pdbx_seq_one_letter_code
_entity_poly.pdbx_strand_id
1 'polypeptide(L)'
;MTVQPQAAPAATRAGGTLGKRILAFAGHPLFRGDAQVVHGRNPYRRMLVPGSLAESDFDRPPGPGEWAAHRSLAAHRLLGTYYEAETVLLPEQGLDGLYEDFDLFYGRDLKELREGSVSDLERFAFGCLDEAVDVSGAATPEVLEAYFQHVVEEAAAGPSPALTAIANARDRRSAADLYLVQLALDGLTEASAMSRNLAGAYGPEQSALFKIFIDEFGYGVYDAKHTTIFAKMLRSRAMATHVHAYWNFYLAGPLATNNYYYYLSRDHAKFFRYAGAVTYAEAVFAPAFVEMIKVFRGIFGDAVDLHYCDEHAHIDEHHGRITRDQVLLALAGRHGPRVVPELLRGIAEARLVGGWFEDDTAAQIRWSDDLPRYRELAGSARTGSEPPERVALTAESPFGTRSHDGDVVLEVERGEADLVTTPTGPPERLAHGEALLIPGGRLYGIRPATPETACLLHAVPPA
;
A
#
# COMPACT_ATOMS: atom_id res chain seq x y z
N MET A 1 -15.16 -29.31 34.20
CA MET A 1 -15.73 -29.06 32.86
C MET A 1 -14.55 -29.06 31.91
N THR A 2 -14.46 -30.09 31.09
CA THR A 2 -13.36 -30.32 30.15
C THR A 2 -13.60 -29.44 28.91
N VAL A 3 -12.72 -28.48 28.70
CA VAL A 3 -12.71 -27.69 27.46
C VAL A 3 -12.25 -28.61 26.33
N GLN A 4 -13.13 -28.87 25.37
CA GLN A 4 -12.75 -29.57 24.14
C GLN A 4 -11.86 -28.65 23.30
N PRO A 5 -10.78 -29.15 22.68
CA PRO A 5 -9.96 -28.37 21.80
C PRO A 5 -10.75 -27.99 20.55
N GLN A 6 -10.70 -26.69 20.20
CA GLN A 6 -11.18 -26.17 18.93
C GLN A 6 -10.61 -26.99 17.77
N ALA A 7 -11.45 -27.31 16.80
CA ALA A 7 -11.07 -27.99 15.58
C ALA A 7 -9.91 -27.24 14.89
N ALA A 8 -8.88 -27.96 14.49
CA ALA A 8 -7.77 -27.43 13.73
C ALA A 8 -8.28 -26.79 12.42
N PRO A 9 -7.78 -25.63 12.03
CA PRO A 9 -8.14 -25.04 10.75
C PRO A 9 -7.78 -25.97 9.60
N ALA A 10 -8.60 -25.91 8.54
CA ALA A 10 -8.44 -26.66 7.30
C ALA A 10 -7.01 -26.58 6.77
N ALA A 11 -6.56 -27.63 6.12
CA ALA A 11 -5.19 -27.81 5.63
C ALA A 11 -4.64 -26.56 4.95
N THR A 12 -3.55 -26.02 5.51
CA THR A 12 -2.82 -24.87 5.03
C THR A 12 -2.37 -25.04 3.58
N ARG A 13 -2.80 -24.16 2.68
CA ARG A 13 -2.34 -24.10 1.28
C ARG A 13 -0.89 -23.63 1.13
N ALA A 14 -0.28 -23.05 2.14
CA ALA A 14 1.13 -22.64 2.15
C ALA A 14 2.08 -23.84 2.24
N GLY A 15 1.99 -24.75 1.26
CA GLY A 15 2.79 -26.00 1.22
C GLY A 15 4.21 -25.84 0.69
N GLY A 16 4.48 -24.82 -0.14
CA GLY A 16 5.76 -24.58 -0.80
C GLY A 16 6.87 -24.06 0.10
N THR A 17 8.08 -23.98 -0.45
CA THR A 17 9.27 -23.53 0.30
C THR A 17 9.13 -22.06 0.73
N LEU A 18 8.58 -21.18 -0.13
CA LEU A 18 8.35 -19.77 0.17
C LEU A 18 7.29 -19.60 1.27
N GLY A 19 6.13 -20.26 1.14
CA GLY A 19 5.07 -20.19 2.14
C GLY A 19 5.52 -20.59 3.54
N LYS A 20 6.35 -21.64 3.68
CA LYS A 20 6.92 -22.05 4.98
C LYS A 20 7.81 -20.97 5.60
N ARG A 21 8.64 -20.30 4.79
CA ARG A 21 9.51 -19.21 5.27
C ARG A 21 8.71 -17.99 5.69
N ILE A 22 7.67 -17.64 4.93
CA ILE A 22 6.73 -16.57 5.25
C ILE A 22 6.02 -16.85 6.58
N LEU A 23 5.50 -18.07 6.77
CA LEU A 23 4.85 -18.44 8.02
C LEU A 23 5.80 -18.45 9.21
N ALA A 24 7.08 -18.82 9.01
CA ALA A 24 8.10 -18.72 10.06
C ALA A 24 8.34 -17.26 10.47
N PHE A 25 8.44 -16.33 9.49
CA PHE A 25 8.56 -14.90 9.75
C PHE A 25 7.32 -14.34 10.47
N ALA A 26 6.13 -14.59 9.94
CA ALA A 26 4.88 -14.11 10.52
C ALA A 26 4.58 -14.71 11.92
N GLY A 27 5.18 -15.86 12.22
CA GLY A 27 5.14 -16.50 13.55
C GLY A 27 6.03 -15.83 14.59
N HIS A 28 6.86 -14.85 14.22
CA HIS A 28 7.72 -14.14 15.16
C HIS A 28 6.86 -13.39 16.22
N PRO A 29 7.30 -13.30 17.50
CA PRO A 29 6.53 -12.70 18.58
C PRO A 29 6.00 -11.27 18.30
N LEU A 30 6.74 -10.46 17.53
CA LEU A 30 6.35 -9.10 17.14
C LEU A 30 5.09 -9.05 16.27
N PHE A 31 4.74 -10.12 15.57
CA PHE A 31 3.64 -10.16 14.59
C PHE A 31 2.45 -11.00 15.08
N ARG A 32 2.55 -11.56 16.28
CA ARG A 32 1.42 -12.22 16.93
C ARG A 32 0.42 -11.17 17.38
N GLY A 33 -0.79 -11.26 16.82
CA GLY A 33 -1.87 -10.33 17.16
C GLY A 33 -2.43 -10.63 18.55
N ASP A 34 -2.25 -9.70 19.47
CA ASP A 34 -3.22 -9.49 20.53
C ASP A 34 -4.02 -8.21 20.23
N ALA A 35 -5.19 -8.05 20.79
CA ALA A 35 -6.08 -6.93 20.49
C ALA A 35 -5.47 -5.55 20.83
N GLN A 36 -4.47 -5.50 21.70
CA GLN A 36 -3.79 -4.26 22.14
C GLN A 36 -2.75 -3.78 21.12
N VAL A 37 -2.19 -4.68 20.31
CA VAL A 37 -1.12 -4.37 19.35
C VAL A 37 -1.64 -3.58 18.15
N VAL A 38 -2.90 -3.78 17.77
CA VAL A 38 -3.48 -3.27 16.52
C VAL A 38 -3.69 -1.75 16.51
N HIS A 39 -3.74 -1.11 17.68
CA HIS A 39 -4.00 0.33 17.81
C HIS A 39 -2.88 1.11 18.49
N GLY A 40 -1.76 0.44 18.78
CA GLY A 40 -0.63 1.03 19.48
C GLY A 40 0.18 1.97 18.58
N ARG A 41 0.77 3.01 19.18
CA ARG A 41 1.79 3.85 18.55
C ARG A 41 3.14 3.13 18.43
N ASN A 42 3.12 1.81 18.37
CA ASN A 42 4.30 0.95 18.30
C ASN A 42 4.60 0.58 16.84
N PRO A 43 5.60 1.17 16.19
CA PRO A 43 5.90 0.92 14.79
C PRO A 43 6.52 -0.46 14.53
N TYR A 44 6.95 -1.18 15.59
CA TYR A 44 7.63 -2.46 15.49
C TYR A 44 6.67 -3.65 15.50
N ARG A 45 5.47 -3.47 16.07
CA ARG A 45 4.45 -4.50 16.13
C ARG A 45 3.38 -4.29 15.07
N ARG A 46 3.14 -5.33 14.28
CA ARG A 46 2.09 -5.37 13.26
C ARG A 46 1.44 -6.71 13.25
N MET A 47 0.15 -6.74 13.11
CA MET A 47 -0.52 -8.00 12.91
C MET A 47 -0.34 -8.44 11.45
N LEU A 48 0.55 -9.39 11.23
CA LEU A 48 0.54 -10.20 10.03
C LEU A 48 -0.41 -11.36 10.33
N VAL A 49 -1.66 -11.27 9.88
CA VAL A 49 -2.71 -12.24 10.21
C VAL A 49 -2.29 -13.64 9.72
N PRO A 50 -1.82 -14.56 10.61
CA PRO A 50 -1.27 -15.84 10.15
C PRO A 50 -2.30 -16.68 9.39
N GLY A 51 -3.59 -16.59 9.74
CA GLY A 51 -4.67 -17.28 9.03
C GLY A 51 -4.76 -16.84 7.57
N SER A 52 -4.81 -15.55 7.32
CA SER A 52 -4.89 -15.00 5.96
C SER A 52 -3.63 -15.31 5.13
N LEU A 53 -2.46 -15.32 5.77
CA LEU A 53 -1.21 -15.75 5.11
C LEU A 53 -1.18 -17.25 4.80
N ALA A 54 -1.73 -18.06 5.69
CA ALA A 54 -1.82 -19.52 5.49
C ALA A 54 -2.77 -19.90 4.35
N GLU A 55 -3.78 -19.08 4.08
CA GLU A 55 -4.73 -19.25 2.98
C GLU A 55 -4.16 -18.77 1.64
N SER A 56 -3.11 -17.93 1.66
CA SER A 56 -2.47 -17.40 0.47
C SER A 56 -1.63 -18.47 -0.23
N ASP A 57 -1.86 -18.65 -1.53
CA ASP A 57 -1.07 -19.54 -2.37
C ASP A 57 0.19 -18.82 -2.88
N PHE A 58 1.28 -18.92 -2.11
CA PHE A 58 2.57 -18.34 -2.48
C PHE A 58 3.36 -19.18 -3.51
N ASP A 59 2.82 -20.29 -3.98
CA ASP A 59 3.42 -21.06 -5.09
C ASP A 59 2.92 -20.56 -6.46
N ARG A 60 1.83 -19.77 -6.45
CA ARG A 60 1.26 -19.15 -7.66
C ARG A 60 1.41 -17.63 -7.62
N PRO A 61 2.42 -17.03 -8.28
CA PRO A 61 2.54 -15.58 -8.42
C PRO A 61 1.28 -14.94 -9.03
N PRO A 62 0.90 -13.72 -8.64
CA PRO A 62 -0.17 -13.00 -9.30
C PRO A 62 0.21 -12.65 -10.74
N GLY A 63 -0.74 -12.80 -11.69
CA GLY A 63 -0.61 -12.28 -13.03
C GLY A 63 -0.82 -10.76 -13.09
N PRO A 64 -0.58 -10.12 -14.26
CA PRO A 64 -0.71 -8.67 -14.42
C PRO A 64 -2.07 -8.09 -14.04
N GLY A 65 -3.17 -8.85 -14.19
CA GLY A 65 -4.52 -8.46 -13.82
C GLY A 65 -4.92 -8.82 -12.38
N GLU A 66 -4.05 -9.49 -11.61
CA GLU A 66 -4.35 -10.00 -10.26
C GLU A 66 -3.67 -9.16 -9.16
N TRP A 67 -3.25 -7.93 -9.46
CA TRP A 67 -2.55 -7.05 -8.54
C TRP A 67 -3.36 -6.69 -7.27
N ALA A 68 -4.70 -6.70 -7.33
CA ALA A 68 -5.58 -6.50 -6.18
C ALA A 68 -6.00 -7.81 -5.49
N ALA A 69 -5.51 -8.97 -5.92
CA ALA A 69 -5.83 -10.26 -5.32
C ALA A 69 -5.41 -10.34 -3.84
N HIS A 70 -6.09 -11.17 -3.06
CA HIS A 70 -5.79 -11.37 -1.64
C HIS A 70 -4.31 -11.73 -1.40
N ARG A 71 -3.75 -12.64 -2.22
CA ARG A 71 -2.33 -13.04 -2.13
C ARG A 71 -1.36 -11.90 -2.47
N SER A 72 -1.76 -10.97 -3.36
CA SER A 72 -0.97 -9.76 -3.66
C SER A 72 -0.95 -8.82 -2.46
N LEU A 73 -2.10 -8.55 -1.84
CA LEU A 73 -2.19 -7.77 -0.59
C LEU A 73 -1.31 -8.39 0.51
N ALA A 74 -1.39 -9.71 0.70
CA ALA A 74 -0.58 -10.42 1.70
C ALA A 74 0.93 -10.28 1.43
N ALA A 75 1.35 -10.45 0.17
CA ALA A 75 2.75 -10.29 -0.24
C ALA A 75 3.25 -8.87 -0.02
N HIS A 76 2.47 -7.86 -0.39
CA HIS A 76 2.87 -6.46 -0.24
C HIS A 76 2.90 -5.99 1.21
N ARG A 77 2.02 -6.49 2.09
CA ARG A 77 2.12 -6.26 3.54
C ARG A 77 3.41 -6.86 4.13
N LEU A 78 3.77 -8.05 3.71
CA LEU A 78 5.04 -8.68 4.11
C LEU A 78 6.24 -7.88 3.61
N LEU A 79 6.27 -7.51 2.32
CA LEU A 79 7.34 -6.71 1.73
C LEU A 79 7.51 -5.36 2.43
N GLY A 80 6.42 -4.64 2.70
CA GLY A 80 6.49 -3.39 3.46
C GLY A 80 7.15 -3.59 4.82
N THR A 81 6.78 -4.67 5.55
CA THR A 81 7.42 -5.01 6.82
C THR A 81 8.91 -5.35 6.66
N TYR A 82 9.27 -6.08 5.59
CA TYR A 82 10.66 -6.43 5.29
C TYR A 82 11.52 -5.21 5.01
N TYR A 83 11.03 -4.29 4.16
CA TYR A 83 11.77 -3.09 3.76
C TYR A 83 11.97 -2.12 4.92
N GLU A 84 10.96 -1.95 5.75
CA GLU A 84 11.05 -1.05 6.90
C GLU A 84 11.99 -1.55 8.00
N ALA A 85 12.19 -2.87 8.13
CA ALA A 85 13.23 -3.41 8.98
C ALA A 85 14.67 -3.10 8.48
N GLU A 86 14.80 -2.52 7.29
CA GLU A 86 16.08 -2.01 6.75
C GLU A 86 16.21 -0.48 6.89
N THR A 87 15.20 0.20 7.46
CA THR A 87 15.23 1.63 7.77
C THR A 87 15.07 1.85 9.27
N VAL A 88 15.61 2.95 9.80
CA VAL A 88 15.50 3.26 11.23
C VAL A 88 14.18 3.97 11.50
N LEU A 89 13.31 3.34 12.27
CA LEU A 89 12.06 3.92 12.75
C LEU A 89 12.22 4.31 14.23
N LEU A 90 12.14 5.59 14.53
CA LEU A 90 12.15 6.10 15.90
C LEU A 90 10.83 6.85 16.16
N PRO A 91 9.98 6.37 17.09
CA PRO A 91 8.74 7.04 17.42
C PRO A 91 8.99 8.43 18.02
N GLU A 92 8.18 9.43 17.67
CA GLU A 92 8.29 10.80 18.23
C GLU A 92 8.23 10.82 19.76
N GLN A 93 7.43 9.93 20.37
CA GLN A 93 7.33 9.80 21.83
C GLN A 93 8.55 9.14 22.48
N GLY A 94 9.55 8.72 21.70
CA GLY A 94 10.70 7.96 22.17
C GLY A 94 10.41 6.47 22.33
N LEU A 95 11.37 5.75 22.92
CA LEU A 95 11.36 4.28 23.04
C LEU A 95 10.90 3.79 24.43
N ASP A 96 10.38 4.66 25.29
CA ASP A 96 9.92 4.25 26.61
C ASP A 96 8.81 3.21 26.49
N GLY A 97 9.03 2.04 27.10
CA GLY A 97 8.16 0.87 26.97
C GLY A 97 8.21 0.14 25.62
N LEU A 98 9.03 0.61 24.64
CA LEU A 98 9.13 0.03 23.30
C LEU A 98 10.52 -0.54 22.99
N TYR A 99 11.49 -0.39 23.90
CA TYR A 99 12.89 -0.73 23.64
C TYR A 99 13.09 -2.23 23.35
N GLU A 100 12.37 -3.12 24.05
CA GLU A 100 12.41 -4.54 23.80
C GLU A 100 11.92 -4.91 22.38
N ASP A 101 10.83 -4.26 21.94
CA ASP A 101 10.29 -4.45 20.59
C ASP A 101 11.22 -3.87 19.51
N PHE A 102 11.90 -2.75 19.79
CA PHE A 102 12.94 -2.21 18.94
C PHE A 102 14.10 -3.21 18.75
N ASP A 103 14.62 -3.76 19.86
CA ASP A 103 15.70 -4.74 19.81
C ASP A 103 15.29 -6.02 19.06
N LEU A 104 14.06 -6.50 19.25
CA LEU A 104 13.53 -7.64 18.52
C LEU A 104 13.36 -7.35 17.02
N PHE A 105 12.87 -6.14 16.66
CA PHE A 105 12.58 -5.76 15.27
C PHE A 105 13.87 -5.63 14.43
N TYR A 106 14.94 -5.11 15.03
CA TYR A 106 16.25 -4.99 14.40
C TYR A 106 17.18 -6.16 14.74
N GLY A 107 16.67 -7.13 15.50
CA GLY A 107 17.42 -8.28 15.99
C GLY A 107 17.83 -9.24 14.87
N ARG A 108 18.85 -10.04 15.19
CA ARG A 108 19.44 -10.99 14.25
C ARG A 108 18.44 -12.04 13.75
N ASP A 109 17.60 -12.54 14.64
CA ASP A 109 16.65 -13.62 14.32
C ASP A 109 15.64 -13.18 13.26
N LEU A 110 15.05 -11.98 13.43
CA LEU A 110 14.12 -11.44 12.46
C LEU A 110 14.81 -11.12 11.13
N LYS A 111 16.05 -10.61 11.19
CA LYS A 111 16.86 -10.34 10.00
C LYS A 111 17.12 -11.62 9.20
N GLU A 112 17.51 -12.73 9.84
CA GLU A 112 17.77 -14.01 9.17
C GLU A 112 16.50 -14.60 8.53
N LEU A 113 15.35 -14.51 9.20
CA LEU A 113 14.07 -14.94 8.66
C LEU A 113 13.68 -14.12 7.41
N ARG A 114 13.87 -12.81 7.43
CA ARG A 114 13.63 -11.92 6.31
C ARG A 114 14.55 -12.22 5.12
N GLU A 115 15.87 -12.24 5.34
CA GLU A 115 16.88 -12.48 4.30
C GLU A 115 16.64 -13.83 3.59
N GLY A 116 16.14 -14.83 4.31
CA GLY A 116 15.81 -16.14 3.77
C GLY A 116 14.64 -16.14 2.78
N SER A 117 13.85 -15.09 2.68
CA SER A 117 12.60 -15.09 1.89
C SER A 117 12.39 -13.85 1.01
N VAL A 118 13.06 -12.72 1.30
CA VAL A 118 12.76 -11.44 0.66
C VAL A 118 12.87 -11.48 -0.87
N SER A 119 13.94 -12.05 -1.43
CA SER A 119 14.14 -12.08 -2.89
C SER A 119 13.13 -12.98 -3.62
N ASP A 120 12.68 -14.07 -2.98
CA ASP A 120 11.62 -14.91 -3.57
C ASP A 120 10.26 -14.24 -3.47
N LEU A 121 10.01 -13.51 -2.36
CA LEU A 121 8.77 -12.74 -2.20
C LEU A 121 8.71 -11.54 -3.17
N GLU A 122 9.85 -10.87 -3.42
CA GLU A 122 9.96 -9.83 -4.46
C GLU A 122 9.63 -10.39 -5.85
N ARG A 123 10.18 -11.55 -6.18
CA ARG A 123 9.87 -12.22 -7.46
C ARG A 123 8.40 -12.62 -7.54
N PHE A 124 7.82 -13.08 -6.45
CA PHE A 124 6.40 -13.38 -6.36
C PHE A 124 5.54 -12.13 -6.61
N ALA A 125 5.83 -11.01 -5.94
CA ALA A 125 5.00 -9.81 -5.97
C ALA A 125 5.17 -8.98 -7.24
N PHE A 126 6.40 -8.90 -7.80
CA PHE A 126 6.75 -8.02 -8.92
C PHE A 126 7.09 -8.76 -10.21
N GLY A 127 7.11 -10.10 -10.21
CA GLY A 127 7.41 -10.87 -11.44
C GLY A 127 6.42 -10.62 -12.57
N CYS A 128 5.17 -10.27 -12.26
CA CYS A 128 4.17 -9.91 -13.26
C CYS A 128 4.51 -8.65 -14.06
N LEU A 129 5.39 -7.77 -13.57
CA LEU A 129 5.81 -6.57 -14.29
C LEU A 129 6.63 -6.91 -15.54
N ASP A 130 7.39 -8.01 -15.53
CA ASP A 130 8.16 -8.47 -16.69
C ASP A 130 7.24 -8.87 -17.86
N GLU A 131 6.02 -9.34 -17.59
CA GLU A 131 5.01 -9.68 -18.58
C GLU A 131 4.16 -8.47 -18.99
N ALA A 132 3.94 -7.53 -18.06
CA ALA A 132 3.06 -6.38 -18.27
C ALA A 132 3.74 -5.23 -19.02
N VAL A 133 5.08 -5.15 -18.98
CA VAL A 133 5.85 -4.04 -19.55
C VAL A 133 6.79 -4.55 -20.65
N ASP A 134 6.49 -4.17 -21.89
CA ASP A 134 7.36 -4.42 -23.04
C ASP A 134 8.20 -3.19 -23.37
N VAL A 135 9.51 -3.31 -23.24
CA VAL A 135 10.51 -2.29 -23.61
C VAL A 135 11.36 -2.72 -24.82
N SER A 136 10.87 -3.68 -25.60
CA SER A 136 11.51 -4.09 -26.84
C SER A 136 11.45 -2.97 -27.88
N GLY A 137 12.56 -2.62 -28.49
CA GLY A 137 12.61 -1.56 -29.49
C GLY A 137 13.96 -0.85 -29.58
N ALA A 138 13.97 0.29 -30.26
CA ALA A 138 15.17 1.11 -30.38
C ALA A 138 15.52 1.74 -29.02
N ALA A 139 16.66 1.36 -28.47
CA ALA A 139 17.16 1.84 -27.17
C ALA A 139 18.10 3.04 -27.37
N THR A 140 17.54 4.20 -27.77
CA THR A 140 18.32 5.43 -27.94
C THR A 140 17.86 6.52 -26.95
N PRO A 141 18.72 7.50 -26.62
CA PRO A 141 18.33 8.62 -25.77
C PRO A 141 17.11 9.40 -26.28
N GLU A 142 16.98 9.53 -27.61
CA GLU A 142 15.85 10.24 -28.24
C GLU A 142 14.54 9.48 -28.06
N VAL A 143 14.56 8.15 -28.15
CA VAL A 143 13.38 7.31 -27.87
C VAL A 143 12.99 7.40 -26.42
N LEU A 144 13.97 7.39 -25.51
CA LEU A 144 13.74 7.55 -24.07
C LEU A 144 13.08 8.90 -23.76
N GLU A 145 13.61 9.99 -24.30
CA GLU A 145 13.06 11.33 -24.10
C GLU A 145 11.63 11.45 -24.66
N ALA A 146 11.41 10.98 -25.88
CA ALA A 146 10.09 11.01 -26.50
C ALA A 146 9.05 10.18 -25.71
N TYR A 147 9.43 8.99 -25.23
CA TYR A 147 8.56 8.17 -24.40
C TYR A 147 8.25 8.84 -23.07
N PHE A 148 9.26 9.38 -22.37
CA PHE A 148 9.09 10.10 -21.12
C PHE A 148 8.13 11.29 -21.28
N GLN A 149 8.35 12.14 -22.27
CA GLN A 149 7.47 13.29 -22.54
C GLN A 149 6.02 12.84 -22.78
N HIS A 150 5.84 11.82 -23.62
CA HIS A 150 4.51 11.29 -23.92
C HIS A 150 3.76 10.83 -22.66
N VAL A 151 4.38 10.02 -21.81
CA VAL A 151 3.70 9.47 -20.62
C VAL A 151 3.44 10.54 -19.53
N VAL A 152 4.28 11.56 -19.44
CA VAL A 152 4.05 12.71 -18.55
C VAL A 152 2.90 13.58 -19.06
N GLU A 153 2.84 13.85 -20.37
CA GLU A 153 1.72 14.58 -20.99
C GLU A 153 0.40 13.82 -20.80
N GLU A 154 0.37 12.52 -21.00
CA GLU A 154 -0.82 11.69 -20.74
C GLU A 154 -1.27 11.77 -19.27
N ALA A 155 -0.33 11.65 -18.32
CA ALA A 155 -0.64 11.74 -16.90
C ALA A 155 -1.21 13.12 -16.52
N ALA A 156 -0.67 14.19 -17.09
CA ALA A 156 -1.15 15.56 -16.84
C ALA A 156 -2.50 15.85 -17.50
N ALA A 157 -2.85 15.18 -18.60
CA ALA A 157 -4.10 15.39 -19.32
C ALA A 157 -5.27 14.56 -18.81
N GLY A 158 -5.01 13.44 -18.17
CA GLY A 158 -6.03 12.53 -17.64
C GLY A 158 -6.51 12.93 -16.25
N PRO A 159 -7.81 12.77 -15.95
CA PRO A 159 -8.29 12.93 -14.58
C PRO A 159 -7.80 11.77 -13.71
N SER A 160 -7.38 12.06 -12.45
CA SER A 160 -7.12 11.01 -11.48
C SER A 160 -8.39 10.19 -11.20
N PRO A 161 -8.37 8.84 -11.37
CA PRO A 161 -9.48 7.98 -11.03
C PRO A 161 -9.92 8.11 -9.57
N ALA A 162 -8.98 8.23 -8.62
CA ALA A 162 -9.28 8.36 -7.21
C ALA A 162 -9.89 9.74 -6.89
N LEU A 163 -9.31 10.84 -7.39
CA LEU A 163 -9.89 12.17 -7.20
C LEU A 163 -11.26 12.32 -7.86
N THR A 164 -11.46 11.67 -9.02
CA THR A 164 -12.78 11.59 -9.66
C THR A 164 -13.77 10.81 -8.80
N ALA A 165 -13.37 9.71 -8.18
CA ALA A 165 -14.22 8.96 -7.26
C ALA A 165 -14.60 9.81 -6.04
N ILE A 166 -13.66 10.56 -5.46
CA ILE A 166 -13.92 11.50 -4.35
C ILE A 166 -14.94 12.58 -4.77
N ALA A 167 -14.74 13.20 -5.93
CA ALA A 167 -15.62 14.28 -6.43
C ALA A 167 -17.07 13.82 -6.64
N ASN A 168 -17.27 12.55 -6.98
CA ASN A 168 -18.56 11.91 -7.24
C ASN A 168 -19.15 11.17 -6.02
N ALA A 169 -18.42 11.03 -4.92
CA ALA A 169 -18.89 10.34 -3.72
C ALA A 169 -20.08 11.08 -3.07
N ARG A 170 -20.99 10.33 -2.45
CA ARG A 170 -22.09 10.82 -1.61
C ARG A 170 -21.53 11.52 -0.37
N ASP A 171 -20.57 10.86 0.30
CA ASP A 171 -19.78 11.44 1.38
C ASP A 171 -18.35 11.74 0.91
N ARG A 172 -18.19 12.91 0.28
CA ARG A 172 -16.90 13.40 -0.23
C ARG A 172 -15.84 13.52 0.86
N ARG A 173 -16.25 13.81 2.12
CA ARG A 173 -15.31 13.97 3.24
C ARG A 173 -14.70 12.64 3.62
N SER A 174 -15.52 11.60 3.83
CA SER A 174 -15.05 10.26 4.10
C SER A 174 -14.21 9.69 2.95
N ALA A 175 -14.61 9.95 1.70
CA ALA A 175 -13.86 9.54 0.52
C ALA A 175 -12.47 10.20 0.46
N ALA A 176 -12.37 11.51 0.74
CA ALA A 176 -11.10 12.23 0.80
C ALA A 176 -10.23 11.76 1.96
N ASP A 177 -10.80 11.50 3.13
CA ASP A 177 -10.06 10.95 4.28
C ASP A 177 -9.53 9.53 3.96
N LEU A 178 -10.29 8.68 3.23
CA LEU A 178 -9.81 7.37 2.76
C LEU A 178 -8.61 7.51 1.80
N TYR A 179 -8.64 8.50 0.91
CA TYR A 179 -7.51 8.79 0.03
C TYR A 179 -6.27 9.23 0.83
N LEU A 180 -6.43 10.11 1.84
CA LEU A 180 -5.34 10.48 2.75
C LEU A 180 -4.76 9.30 3.52
N VAL A 181 -5.60 8.31 3.87
CA VAL A 181 -5.14 7.06 4.47
C VAL A 181 -4.17 6.33 3.54
N GLN A 182 -4.47 6.26 2.23
CA GLN A 182 -3.58 5.59 1.27
C GLN A 182 -2.30 6.38 1.05
N LEU A 183 -2.38 7.70 0.95
CA LEU A 183 -1.21 8.57 0.86
C LEU A 183 -0.32 8.51 2.11
N ALA A 184 -0.88 8.24 3.30
CA ALA A 184 -0.11 8.17 4.54
C ALA A 184 0.94 7.04 4.55
N LEU A 185 0.84 6.06 3.65
CA LEU A 185 1.84 5.00 3.51
C LEU A 185 3.19 5.59 3.09
N ASP A 186 3.19 6.45 2.07
CA ASP A 186 4.38 7.15 1.61
C ASP A 186 4.62 8.45 2.37
N GLY A 187 3.62 9.32 2.49
CA GLY A 187 3.76 10.64 3.07
C GLY A 187 4.27 10.68 4.53
N LEU A 188 4.15 9.58 5.29
CA LEU A 188 4.77 9.46 6.62
C LEU A 188 6.18 8.85 6.59
N THR A 189 6.66 8.34 5.45
CA THR A 189 7.98 7.70 5.28
C THR A 189 8.73 8.17 4.04
N GLU A 190 8.27 9.24 3.42
CA GLU A 190 8.68 9.81 2.14
C GLU A 190 10.21 9.87 1.96
N ALA A 191 10.65 9.62 0.73
CA ALA A 191 12.04 9.58 0.31
C ALA A 191 12.93 8.52 1.01
N SER A 192 12.40 7.72 1.93
CA SER A 192 13.19 6.69 2.64
C SER A 192 13.83 5.68 1.68
N ALA A 193 13.12 5.27 0.63
CA ALA A 193 13.66 4.37 -0.40
C ALA A 193 14.81 5.01 -1.18
N MET A 194 14.75 6.32 -1.46
CA MET A 194 15.77 7.06 -2.19
C MET A 194 17.12 7.04 -1.46
N SER A 195 17.12 7.12 -0.12
CA SER A 195 18.34 7.13 0.71
C SER A 195 19.28 5.94 0.43
N ARG A 196 18.73 4.81 0.01
CA ARG A 196 19.49 3.57 -0.28
C ARG A 196 20.37 3.68 -1.53
N ASN A 197 20.00 4.54 -2.48
CA ASN A 197 20.75 4.79 -3.70
C ASN A 197 21.82 5.89 -3.55
N LEU A 198 21.91 6.51 -2.39
CA LEU A 198 22.83 7.62 -2.13
C LEU A 198 24.13 7.18 -1.44
N ALA A 199 24.21 5.92 -1.00
CA ALA A 199 25.41 5.37 -0.38
C ALA A 199 26.47 5.03 -1.43
N GLY A 200 27.73 5.37 -1.17
CA GLY A 200 28.87 5.01 -2.01
C GLY A 200 29.59 6.19 -2.64
N ALA A 201 30.34 5.93 -3.74
CA ALA A 201 31.04 6.96 -4.50
C ALA A 201 30.08 7.62 -5.50
N TYR A 202 29.91 8.92 -5.36
CA TYR A 202 28.93 9.67 -6.13
C TYR A 202 29.46 10.09 -7.52
N GLY A 203 28.64 9.79 -8.55
CA GLY A 203 28.71 10.47 -9.83
C GLY A 203 27.83 11.73 -9.83
N PRO A 204 27.86 12.54 -10.91
CA PRO A 204 27.03 13.75 -11.01
C PRO A 204 25.53 13.43 -10.94
N GLU A 205 25.09 12.30 -11.47
CA GLU A 205 23.69 11.88 -11.49
C GLU A 205 23.18 11.52 -10.08
N GLN A 206 23.99 10.81 -9.28
CA GLN A 206 23.69 10.55 -7.87
C GLN A 206 23.71 11.85 -7.05
N SER A 207 24.59 12.81 -7.39
CA SER A 207 24.60 14.13 -6.77
C SER A 207 23.33 14.92 -7.07
N ALA A 208 22.73 14.73 -8.26
CA ALA A 208 21.44 15.31 -8.61
C ALA A 208 20.29 14.69 -7.79
N LEU A 209 20.27 13.35 -7.65
CA LEU A 209 19.33 12.66 -6.76
C LEU A 209 19.48 13.10 -5.28
N PHE A 210 20.72 13.36 -4.85
CA PHE A 210 20.98 13.83 -3.49
C PHE A 210 20.39 15.22 -3.23
N LYS A 211 20.29 16.10 -4.23
CA LYS A 211 19.61 17.40 -4.07
C LYS A 211 18.14 17.21 -3.77
N ILE A 212 17.46 16.32 -4.48
CA ILE A 212 16.04 16.00 -4.24
C ILE A 212 15.89 15.43 -2.83
N PHE A 213 16.68 14.42 -2.48
CA PHE A 213 16.65 13.83 -1.14
C PHE A 213 16.83 14.86 -0.02
N ILE A 214 17.73 15.85 -0.19
CA ILE A 214 17.92 16.91 0.79
C ILE A 214 16.69 17.82 0.89
N ASP A 215 16.04 18.13 -0.23
CA ASP A 215 14.82 18.91 -0.27
C ASP A 215 13.70 18.17 0.49
N GLU A 216 13.48 16.88 0.20
CA GLU A 216 12.52 16.02 0.86
C GLU A 216 12.74 15.95 2.39
N PHE A 217 13.98 16.02 2.83
CA PHE A 217 14.36 16.06 4.25
C PHE A 217 14.48 17.49 4.82
N GLY A 218 13.90 18.49 4.12
CA GLY A 218 13.82 19.88 4.58
C GLY A 218 15.18 20.51 4.89
N TYR A 219 16.23 20.13 4.15
CA TYR A 219 17.60 20.54 4.44
C TYR A 219 18.06 20.28 5.88
N GLY A 220 17.52 19.23 6.52
CA GLY A 220 17.76 18.90 7.92
C GLY A 220 16.96 19.73 8.94
N VAL A 221 16.03 20.55 8.47
CA VAL A 221 15.07 21.26 9.31
C VAL A 221 13.82 20.40 9.50
N TYR A 222 13.61 19.89 10.71
CA TYR A 222 12.52 18.94 11.00
C TYR A 222 11.13 19.47 10.60
N ASP A 223 10.85 20.76 10.87
CA ASP A 223 9.55 21.36 10.54
C ASP A 223 9.31 21.58 9.04
N ALA A 224 10.38 21.55 8.24
CA ALA A 224 10.35 21.67 6.78
C ALA A 224 10.43 20.31 6.08
N LYS A 225 10.67 19.23 6.81
CA LYS A 225 10.68 17.88 6.24
C LYS A 225 9.28 17.53 5.72
N HIS A 226 9.18 16.98 4.52
CA HIS A 226 7.90 16.69 3.87
C HIS A 226 7.01 15.77 4.71
N THR A 227 7.54 14.72 5.33
CA THR A 227 6.77 13.87 6.25
C THR A 227 6.20 14.65 7.46
N THR A 228 6.90 15.69 7.95
CA THR A 228 6.40 16.54 9.03
C THR A 228 5.27 17.46 8.54
N ILE A 229 5.41 18.00 7.33
CA ILE A 229 4.37 18.82 6.69
C ILE A 229 3.13 17.96 6.39
N PHE A 230 3.31 16.75 5.87
CA PHE A 230 2.22 15.79 5.66
C PHE A 230 1.49 15.45 6.97
N ALA A 231 2.23 15.23 8.05
CA ALA A 231 1.63 14.99 9.36
C ALA A 231 0.79 16.19 9.86
N LYS A 232 1.15 17.44 9.49
CA LYS A 232 0.32 18.62 9.78
C LYS A 232 -1.01 18.58 9.01
N MET A 233 -0.99 18.15 7.73
CA MET A 233 -2.21 17.95 6.95
C MET A 233 -3.12 16.90 7.58
N LEU A 234 -2.59 15.74 8.00
CA LEU A 234 -3.38 14.72 8.70
C LEU A 234 -3.96 15.25 10.03
N ARG A 235 -3.18 15.99 10.82
CA ARG A 235 -3.66 16.61 12.07
C ARG A 235 -4.81 17.58 11.83
N SER A 236 -4.79 18.37 10.75
CA SER A 236 -5.89 19.28 10.41
C SER A 236 -7.21 18.53 10.13
N ARG A 237 -7.12 17.25 9.78
CA ARG A 237 -8.26 16.35 9.59
C ARG A 237 -8.57 15.50 10.84
N ALA A 238 -7.95 15.77 11.99
CA ALA A 238 -8.04 14.96 13.21
C ALA A 238 -7.63 13.48 12.99
N MET A 239 -6.75 13.23 12.03
CA MET A 239 -6.22 11.92 11.68
C MET A 239 -4.94 11.61 12.45
N ALA A 240 -4.66 10.33 12.68
CA ALA A 240 -3.43 9.88 13.33
C ALA A 240 -2.20 10.14 12.44
N THR A 241 -1.06 10.47 13.08
CA THR A 241 0.17 10.89 12.38
C THR A 241 1.37 9.99 12.64
N HIS A 242 1.20 8.92 13.42
CA HIS A 242 2.28 7.97 13.64
C HIS A 242 2.36 6.98 12.47
N VAL A 243 3.56 6.58 12.15
CA VAL A 243 3.84 5.58 11.11
C VAL A 243 3.04 4.31 11.40
N HIS A 244 2.39 3.74 10.39
CA HIS A 244 1.53 2.56 10.45
C HIS A 244 0.20 2.71 11.22
N ALA A 245 -0.23 3.93 11.55
CA ALA A 245 -1.56 4.16 12.09
C ALA A 245 -2.67 3.47 11.27
N TYR A 246 -2.45 3.36 9.97
CA TYR A 246 -3.41 2.84 8.99
C TYR A 246 -3.02 1.50 8.40
N TRP A 247 -2.09 0.76 9.01
CA TRP A 247 -1.54 -0.50 8.48
C TRP A 247 -2.60 -1.48 7.98
N ASN A 248 -3.68 -1.64 8.73
CA ASN A 248 -4.77 -2.54 8.36
C ASN A 248 -5.62 -2.02 7.19
N PHE A 249 -5.49 -0.76 6.79
CA PHE A 249 -6.33 -0.13 5.77
C PHE A 249 -5.59 0.21 4.48
N TYR A 250 -4.30 -0.09 4.40
CA TYR A 250 -3.57 0.06 3.15
C TYR A 250 -4.02 -1.01 2.14
N LEU A 251 -4.35 -0.55 0.95
CA LEU A 251 -4.79 -1.37 -0.18
C LEU A 251 -3.61 -2.02 -0.89
N ALA A 252 -3.88 -3.02 -1.73
CA ALA A 252 -2.84 -3.73 -2.46
C ALA A 252 -2.10 -2.83 -3.46
N GLY A 253 -2.83 -1.98 -4.20
CA GLY A 253 -2.26 -1.04 -5.17
C GLY A 253 -1.33 0.00 -4.52
N PRO A 254 -1.76 0.76 -3.50
CA PRO A 254 -0.89 1.65 -2.74
C PRO A 254 0.34 0.98 -2.14
N LEU A 255 0.17 -0.20 -1.53
CA LEU A 255 1.31 -0.99 -1.01
C LEU A 255 2.27 -1.41 -2.12
N ALA A 256 1.75 -1.85 -3.28
CA ALA A 256 2.58 -2.23 -4.42
C ALA A 256 3.41 -1.04 -4.92
N THR A 257 2.77 0.14 -5.05
CA THR A 257 3.43 1.38 -5.51
C THR A 257 4.56 1.79 -4.56
N ASN A 258 4.31 1.87 -3.27
CA ASN A 258 5.34 2.22 -2.28
C ASN A 258 6.47 1.17 -2.25
N ASN A 259 6.12 -0.11 -2.20
CA ASN A 259 7.09 -1.20 -2.16
C ASN A 259 7.93 -1.30 -3.44
N TYR A 260 7.44 -0.82 -4.57
CA TYR A 260 8.17 -0.85 -5.83
C TYR A 260 9.46 -0.03 -5.76
N TYR A 261 9.43 1.15 -5.14
CA TYR A 261 10.64 1.97 -4.97
C TYR A 261 11.66 1.31 -4.02
N TYR A 262 11.20 0.64 -2.98
CA TYR A 262 12.08 -0.15 -2.11
C TYR A 262 12.64 -1.38 -2.84
N TYR A 263 11.84 -2.09 -3.63
CA TYR A 263 12.29 -3.20 -4.46
C TYR A 263 13.42 -2.80 -5.40
N LEU A 264 13.30 -1.65 -6.04
CA LEU A 264 14.34 -1.14 -6.93
C LEU A 264 15.59 -0.67 -6.18
N SER A 265 15.41 0.04 -5.07
CA SER A 265 16.53 0.64 -4.33
C SER A 265 17.30 -0.38 -3.49
N ARG A 266 16.69 -1.51 -3.13
CA ARG A 266 17.36 -2.57 -2.37
C ARG A 266 18.44 -3.31 -3.18
N ASP A 267 18.28 -3.38 -4.48
CA ASP A 267 19.21 -4.04 -5.39
C ASP A 267 19.85 -3.00 -6.31
N HIS A 268 21.09 -2.61 -6.01
CA HIS A 268 21.81 -1.60 -6.80
C HIS A 268 22.03 -1.99 -8.27
N ALA A 269 21.89 -3.26 -8.66
CA ALA A 269 21.85 -3.66 -10.07
C ALA A 269 20.64 -3.08 -10.81
N LYS A 270 19.58 -2.68 -10.09
CA LYS A 270 18.40 -2.01 -10.63
C LYS A 270 18.48 -0.47 -10.60
N PHE A 271 19.66 0.11 -10.33
CA PHE A 271 19.81 1.55 -10.20
C PHE A 271 19.28 2.33 -11.42
N PHE A 272 19.52 1.87 -12.64
CA PHE A 272 19.01 2.54 -13.84
C PHE A 272 17.48 2.46 -13.93
N ARG A 273 16.89 1.33 -13.52
CA ARG A 273 15.44 1.19 -13.43
C ARG A 273 14.87 2.12 -12.36
N TYR A 274 15.49 2.20 -11.20
CA TYR A 274 15.14 3.18 -10.17
C TYR A 274 15.21 4.62 -10.69
N ALA A 275 16.27 4.98 -11.42
CA ALA A 275 16.42 6.33 -11.98
C ALA A 275 15.28 6.68 -12.96
N GLY A 276 14.86 5.72 -13.81
CA GLY A 276 13.69 5.90 -14.66
C GLY A 276 12.39 6.09 -13.86
N ALA A 277 12.19 5.25 -12.84
CA ALA A 277 11.00 5.28 -12.00
C ALA A 277 10.86 6.58 -11.21
N VAL A 278 11.92 7.03 -10.53
CA VAL A 278 11.90 8.28 -9.76
C VAL A 278 11.72 9.49 -10.67
N THR A 279 12.36 9.50 -11.88
CA THR A 279 12.15 10.59 -12.83
C THR A 279 10.70 10.73 -13.27
N TYR A 280 10.01 9.61 -13.48
CA TYR A 280 8.58 9.64 -13.79
C TYR A 280 7.76 10.18 -12.61
N ALA A 281 7.99 9.71 -11.39
CA ALA A 281 7.27 10.15 -10.20
C ALA A 281 7.39 11.67 -9.99
N GLU A 282 8.62 12.20 -9.97
CA GLU A 282 8.90 13.62 -9.79
C GLU A 282 8.26 14.51 -10.89
N ALA A 283 8.08 13.97 -12.09
CA ALA A 283 7.46 14.73 -13.18
C ALA A 283 5.93 14.76 -13.13
N VAL A 284 5.28 13.74 -12.55
CA VAL A 284 3.81 13.63 -12.55
C VAL A 284 3.18 14.11 -11.24
N PHE A 285 3.94 14.28 -10.18
CA PHE A 285 3.39 14.70 -8.88
C PHE A 285 2.91 16.16 -8.88
N ALA A 286 3.66 17.10 -9.45
CA ALA A 286 3.24 18.52 -9.48
C ALA A 286 1.82 18.69 -10.04
N PRO A 287 1.45 18.22 -11.25
CA PRO A 287 0.09 18.34 -11.75
C PRO A 287 -0.95 17.58 -10.91
N ALA A 288 -0.58 16.41 -10.35
CA ALA A 288 -1.46 15.63 -9.49
C ALA A 288 -1.81 16.38 -8.20
N PHE A 289 -0.84 17.01 -7.56
CA PHE A 289 -1.08 17.83 -6.36
C PHE A 289 -1.89 19.09 -6.66
N VAL A 290 -1.71 19.72 -7.82
CA VAL A 290 -2.57 20.85 -8.27
C VAL A 290 -4.03 20.41 -8.36
N GLU A 291 -4.32 19.23 -8.89
CA GLU A 291 -5.67 18.69 -8.94
C GLU A 291 -6.21 18.37 -7.53
N MET A 292 -5.40 17.72 -6.69
CA MET A 292 -5.75 17.39 -5.30
C MET A 292 -6.09 18.64 -4.48
N ILE A 293 -5.33 19.73 -4.61
CA ILE A 293 -5.60 21.03 -3.95
C ILE A 293 -7.01 21.51 -4.32
N LYS A 294 -7.38 21.48 -5.60
CA LYS A 294 -8.70 21.93 -6.06
C LYS A 294 -9.82 21.09 -5.44
N VAL A 295 -9.69 19.77 -5.46
CA VAL A 295 -10.68 18.84 -4.91
C VAL A 295 -10.81 19.03 -3.40
N PHE A 296 -9.70 19.03 -2.66
CA PHE A 296 -9.71 19.11 -1.20
C PHE A 296 -10.16 20.48 -0.68
N ARG A 297 -9.75 21.56 -1.32
CA ARG A 297 -10.24 22.89 -1.00
C ARG A 297 -11.75 23.03 -1.26
N GLY A 298 -12.25 22.39 -2.31
CA GLY A 298 -13.69 22.34 -2.61
C GLY A 298 -14.51 21.55 -1.57
N ILE A 299 -13.90 20.59 -0.87
CA ILE A 299 -14.57 19.74 0.13
C ILE A 299 -14.45 20.33 1.54
N PHE A 300 -13.26 20.77 1.92
CA PHE A 300 -12.91 21.14 3.30
C PHE A 300 -12.79 22.64 3.53
N GLY A 301 -12.66 23.45 2.46
CA GLY A 301 -12.33 24.87 2.56
C GLY A 301 -10.99 25.06 3.28
N ASP A 302 -10.99 25.97 4.26
CA ASP A 302 -9.81 26.28 5.09
C ASP A 302 -9.62 25.31 6.29
N ALA A 303 -10.46 24.28 6.40
CA ALA A 303 -10.36 23.30 7.49
C ALA A 303 -9.31 22.20 7.24
N VAL A 304 -8.63 22.20 6.09
CA VAL A 304 -7.53 21.31 5.76
C VAL A 304 -6.26 22.13 5.53
N ASP A 305 -5.16 21.68 6.14
CA ASP A 305 -3.83 22.23 5.87
C ASP A 305 -3.29 21.60 4.58
N LEU A 306 -3.20 22.39 3.52
CA LEU A 306 -2.73 21.95 2.20
C LEU A 306 -1.27 22.32 1.91
N HIS A 307 -0.52 22.75 2.94
CA HIS A 307 0.89 23.13 2.75
C HIS A 307 1.73 22.03 2.12
N TYR A 308 1.48 20.77 2.48
CA TYR A 308 2.13 19.62 1.84
C TYR A 308 1.87 19.56 0.33
N CYS A 309 0.62 19.77 -0.08
CA CYS A 309 0.26 19.75 -1.49
C CYS A 309 0.78 21.00 -2.24
N ASP A 310 0.75 22.18 -1.60
CA ASP A 310 1.28 23.42 -2.19
C ASP A 310 2.81 23.31 -2.39
N GLU A 311 3.54 22.68 -1.45
CA GLU A 311 4.98 22.45 -1.57
C GLU A 311 5.30 21.54 -2.75
N HIS A 312 4.65 20.37 -2.87
CA HIS A 312 4.86 19.46 -3.99
C HIS A 312 4.42 20.04 -5.33
N ALA A 313 3.29 20.77 -5.38
CA ALA A 313 2.88 21.45 -6.60
C ALA A 313 3.93 22.45 -7.12
N HIS A 314 4.76 23.00 -6.22
CA HIS A 314 5.79 23.97 -6.55
C HIS A 314 7.17 23.31 -6.78
N ILE A 315 7.64 22.46 -5.85
CA ILE A 315 8.99 21.94 -5.89
C ILE A 315 9.18 20.87 -6.97
N ASP A 316 8.14 20.05 -7.24
CA ASP A 316 8.23 18.94 -8.19
C ASP A 316 8.35 19.41 -9.65
N GLU A 317 7.95 20.64 -9.98
CA GLU A 317 8.32 21.24 -11.26
C GLU A 317 9.87 21.37 -11.41
N HIS A 318 10.57 21.60 -10.29
CA HIS A 318 12.02 21.69 -10.25
C HIS A 318 12.64 20.30 -10.19
N HIS A 319 12.13 19.42 -9.35
CA HIS A 319 12.57 18.02 -9.21
C HIS A 319 12.41 17.26 -10.53
N GLY A 320 11.26 17.39 -11.21
CA GLY A 320 11.04 16.79 -12.52
C GLY A 320 12.05 17.23 -13.58
N ARG A 321 12.45 18.52 -13.58
CA ARG A 321 13.52 19.00 -14.48
C ARG A 321 14.89 18.44 -14.09
N ILE A 322 15.24 18.41 -12.80
CA ILE A 322 16.51 17.86 -12.32
C ILE A 322 16.60 16.37 -12.68
N THR A 323 15.58 15.60 -12.38
CA THR A 323 15.59 14.14 -12.65
C THR A 323 15.64 13.85 -14.14
N ARG A 324 14.87 14.59 -14.96
CA ARG A 324 14.93 14.44 -16.42
C ARG A 324 16.31 14.77 -16.97
N ASP A 325 16.84 15.99 -16.69
CA ASP A 325 18.02 16.52 -17.39
C ASP A 325 19.33 16.02 -16.77
N GLN A 326 19.42 15.97 -15.44
CA GLN A 326 20.64 15.65 -14.72
C GLN A 326 20.75 14.19 -14.27
N VAL A 327 19.65 13.41 -14.36
CA VAL A 327 19.65 11.97 -14.06
C VAL A 327 19.32 11.16 -15.31
N LEU A 328 18.08 11.18 -15.80
CA LEU A 328 17.61 10.32 -16.88
C LEU A 328 18.41 10.46 -18.16
N LEU A 329 18.44 11.68 -18.74
CA LEU A 329 19.11 11.96 -20.01
C LEU A 329 20.64 11.96 -19.84
N ALA A 330 21.15 12.38 -18.70
CA ALA A 330 22.57 12.33 -18.40
C ALA A 330 23.09 10.89 -18.31
N LEU A 331 22.36 9.97 -17.66
CA LEU A 331 22.69 8.55 -17.61
C LEU A 331 22.64 7.91 -19.01
N ALA A 332 21.60 8.20 -19.80
CA ALA A 332 21.48 7.70 -21.16
C ALA A 332 22.62 8.20 -22.06
N GLY A 333 22.96 9.49 -21.98
CA GLY A 333 24.06 10.09 -22.76
C GLY A 333 25.44 9.55 -22.35
N ARG A 334 25.69 9.37 -21.05
CA ARG A 334 26.98 8.90 -20.52
C ARG A 334 27.22 7.42 -20.76
N HIS A 335 26.20 6.58 -20.54
CA HIS A 335 26.33 5.12 -20.58
C HIS A 335 25.81 4.50 -21.89
N GLY A 336 25.18 5.32 -22.74
CA GLY A 336 24.73 4.94 -24.08
C GLY A 336 23.56 3.94 -24.09
N PRO A 337 23.30 3.28 -25.24
CA PRO A 337 22.12 2.45 -25.46
C PRO A 337 21.97 1.28 -24.48
N ARG A 338 23.05 0.91 -23.80
CA ARG A 338 23.04 -0.25 -22.88
C ARG A 338 22.13 -0.07 -21.68
N VAL A 339 21.95 1.17 -21.19
CA VAL A 339 21.16 1.46 -19.99
C VAL A 339 19.75 1.94 -20.31
N VAL A 340 19.50 2.35 -21.54
CA VAL A 340 18.19 2.90 -21.96
C VAL A 340 17.03 1.93 -21.74
N PRO A 341 17.13 0.62 -21.99
CA PRO A 341 16.03 -0.31 -21.71
C PRO A 341 15.62 -0.33 -20.23
N GLU A 342 16.58 -0.27 -19.30
CA GLU A 342 16.27 -0.25 -17.88
C GLU A 342 15.68 1.09 -17.43
N LEU A 343 16.12 2.21 -17.99
CA LEU A 343 15.52 3.52 -17.76
C LEU A 343 14.05 3.55 -18.25
N LEU A 344 13.78 3.07 -19.47
CA LEU A 344 12.45 2.95 -20.04
C LEU A 344 11.55 2.04 -19.20
N ARG A 345 12.09 0.88 -18.79
CA ARG A 345 11.37 -0.08 -17.95
C ARG A 345 10.96 0.57 -16.62
N GLY A 346 11.87 1.31 -15.99
CA GLY A 346 11.56 2.03 -14.75
C GLY A 346 10.40 3.00 -14.89
N ILE A 347 10.37 3.80 -15.97
CA ILE A 347 9.26 4.73 -16.27
C ILE A 347 7.96 3.95 -16.46
N ALA A 348 7.98 2.90 -17.29
CA ALA A 348 6.78 2.15 -17.64
C ALA A 348 6.20 1.37 -16.44
N GLU A 349 7.06 0.75 -15.62
CA GLU A 349 6.65 0.05 -14.42
C GLU A 349 6.12 1.01 -13.35
N ALA A 350 6.77 2.17 -13.14
CA ALA A 350 6.29 3.19 -12.21
C ALA A 350 4.92 3.73 -12.60
N ARG A 351 4.70 3.98 -13.91
CA ARG A 351 3.39 4.34 -14.46
C ARG A 351 2.33 3.26 -14.18
N LEU A 352 2.67 1.99 -14.38
CA LEU A 352 1.75 0.87 -14.18
C LEU A 352 1.36 0.74 -12.69
N VAL A 353 2.33 0.72 -11.78
CA VAL A 353 2.03 0.58 -10.34
C VAL A 353 1.33 1.82 -9.79
N GLY A 354 1.63 3.02 -10.29
CA GLY A 354 0.88 4.24 -10.01
C GLY A 354 -0.57 4.14 -10.46
N GLY A 355 -0.83 3.52 -11.61
CA GLY A 355 -2.17 3.18 -12.07
C GLY A 355 -2.90 2.23 -11.11
N TRP A 356 -2.21 1.24 -10.54
CA TRP A 356 -2.81 0.35 -9.52
C TRP A 356 -3.20 1.10 -8.25
N PHE A 357 -2.38 2.08 -7.82
CA PHE A 357 -2.74 2.96 -6.69
C PHE A 357 -4.06 3.67 -6.94
N GLU A 358 -4.18 4.30 -8.10
CA GLU A 358 -5.35 5.10 -8.49
C GLU A 358 -6.61 4.23 -8.63
N ASP A 359 -6.51 3.12 -9.34
CA ASP A 359 -7.64 2.23 -9.62
C ASP A 359 -8.16 1.54 -8.36
N ASP A 360 -7.25 1.04 -7.50
CA ASP A 360 -7.62 0.36 -6.26
C ASP A 360 -8.29 1.33 -5.28
N THR A 361 -7.70 2.52 -5.12
CA THR A 361 -8.24 3.57 -4.25
C THR A 361 -9.60 4.04 -4.74
N ALA A 362 -9.76 4.29 -6.04
CA ALA A 362 -11.02 4.68 -6.64
C ALA A 362 -12.12 3.59 -6.45
N ALA A 363 -11.75 2.33 -6.65
CA ALA A 363 -12.69 1.22 -6.47
C ALA A 363 -13.09 1.04 -5.00
N GLN A 364 -12.17 1.19 -4.05
CA GLN A 364 -12.46 1.16 -2.62
C GLN A 364 -13.39 2.30 -2.21
N ILE A 365 -13.13 3.53 -2.69
CA ILE A 365 -13.99 4.70 -2.45
C ILE A 365 -15.41 4.43 -2.94
N ARG A 366 -15.56 4.01 -4.21
CA ARG A 366 -16.88 3.75 -4.81
C ARG A 366 -17.66 2.68 -4.05
N TRP A 367 -17.00 1.61 -3.62
CA TRP A 367 -17.63 0.56 -2.84
C TRP A 367 -18.05 1.04 -1.43
N SER A 368 -17.12 1.68 -0.71
CA SER A 368 -17.37 2.18 0.65
C SER A 368 -18.45 3.26 0.71
N ASP A 369 -18.62 4.06 -0.34
CA ASP A 369 -19.60 5.15 -0.43
C ASP A 369 -21.01 4.65 -0.75
N ASP A 370 -21.19 3.43 -1.31
CA ASP A 370 -22.48 2.91 -1.77
C ASP A 370 -22.84 1.55 -1.16
N LEU A 371 -22.48 1.32 0.12
CA LEU A 371 -22.82 0.08 0.84
C LEU A 371 -24.32 -0.29 0.80
N PRO A 372 -25.28 0.64 0.83
CA PRO A 372 -26.70 0.31 0.65
C PRO A 372 -27.00 -0.45 -0.64
N ARG A 373 -26.43 -0.07 -1.76
CA ARG A 373 -26.55 -0.79 -3.02
C ARG A 373 -26.02 -2.22 -2.93
N TYR A 374 -24.90 -2.41 -2.23
CA TYR A 374 -24.30 -3.73 -2.08
C TYR A 374 -25.07 -4.64 -1.11
N ARG A 375 -25.88 -4.08 -0.21
CA ARG A 375 -26.89 -4.86 0.55
C ARG A 375 -28.00 -5.37 -0.39
N GLU A 376 -28.51 -4.53 -1.28
CA GLU A 376 -29.53 -4.95 -2.26
C GLU A 376 -28.99 -6.05 -3.19
N LEU A 377 -27.75 -5.88 -3.68
CA LEU A 377 -27.09 -6.85 -4.57
C LEU A 377 -26.87 -8.20 -3.87
N ALA A 378 -26.58 -8.22 -2.57
CA ALA A 378 -26.41 -9.46 -1.81
C ALA A 378 -27.66 -10.36 -1.88
N GLY A 379 -28.86 -9.77 -1.84
CA GLY A 379 -30.14 -10.50 -1.92
C GLY A 379 -30.39 -11.19 -3.28
N SER A 380 -29.70 -10.76 -4.34
CA SER A 380 -29.80 -11.32 -5.69
C SER A 380 -28.57 -12.14 -6.12
N ALA A 381 -27.50 -12.13 -5.32
CA ALA A 381 -26.27 -12.84 -5.62
C ALA A 381 -26.50 -14.36 -5.55
N ARG A 382 -26.04 -15.07 -6.57
CA ARG A 382 -26.01 -16.53 -6.56
C ARG A 382 -24.78 -16.98 -5.81
N THR A 383 -24.94 -17.58 -4.65
CA THR A 383 -23.85 -18.17 -3.88
C THR A 383 -23.47 -19.52 -4.45
N GLY A 384 -22.19 -19.88 -4.34
CA GLY A 384 -21.67 -21.18 -4.75
C GLY A 384 -22.25 -22.33 -3.91
N SER A 385 -22.05 -23.56 -4.37
CA SER A 385 -22.47 -24.77 -3.65
C SER A 385 -21.50 -25.18 -2.53
N GLU A 386 -20.36 -24.53 -2.43
CA GLU A 386 -19.38 -24.79 -1.36
C GLU A 386 -19.91 -24.26 -0.01
N PRO A 387 -19.61 -24.95 1.11
CA PRO A 387 -20.00 -24.46 2.41
C PRO A 387 -19.31 -23.11 2.68
N PRO A 388 -20.03 -22.14 3.30
CA PRO A 388 -19.45 -20.83 3.61
C PRO A 388 -18.34 -20.92 4.65
N GLU A 389 -17.38 -20.03 4.56
CA GLU A 389 -16.41 -19.79 5.64
C GLU A 389 -17.16 -19.16 6.83
N ARG A 390 -17.01 -19.75 8.01
CA ARG A 390 -17.60 -19.21 9.23
C ARG A 390 -16.58 -18.43 10.04
N VAL A 391 -16.84 -17.14 10.26
CA VAL A 391 -16.03 -16.24 11.07
C VAL A 391 -16.73 -15.98 12.39
N ALA A 392 -16.19 -16.50 13.49
CA ALA A 392 -16.68 -16.24 14.84
C ALA A 392 -15.81 -15.20 15.54
N LEU A 393 -16.42 -14.17 16.11
CA LEU A 393 -15.76 -13.04 16.72
C LEU A 393 -16.26 -12.83 18.15
N THR A 394 -15.35 -12.44 19.03
CA THR A 394 -15.62 -11.97 20.40
C THR A 394 -15.00 -10.60 20.60
N ALA A 395 -15.28 -9.95 21.73
CA ALA A 395 -14.68 -8.66 22.06
C ALA A 395 -13.12 -8.71 22.15
N GLU A 396 -12.57 -9.89 22.39
CA GLU A 396 -11.12 -10.13 22.47
C GLU A 396 -10.51 -10.52 21.12
N SER A 397 -11.34 -10.74 20.09
CA SER A 397 -10.84 -11.07 18.76
C SER A 397 -10.04 -9.89 18.20
N PRO A 398 -8.79 -10.11 17.74
CA PRO A 398 -7.99 -9.03 17.17
C PRO A 398 -8.67 -8.50 15.89
N PHE A 399 -8.63 -7.17 15.73
CA PHE A 399 -9.12 -6.54 14.51
C PHE A 399 -8.09 -6.70 13.40
N GLY A 400 -8.53 -7.23 12.27
CA GLY A 400 -7.74 -7.29 11.05
C GLY A 400 -8.63 -7.04 9.84
N THR A 401 -8.01 -6.67 8.73
CA THR A 401 -8.69 -6.49 7.46
C THR A 401 -8.27 -7.55 6.47
N ARG A 402 -9.19 -7.89 5.58
CA ARG A 402 -8.98 -8.86 4.50
C ARG A 402 -9.61 -8.39 3.19
N SER A 403 -9.22 -9.01 2.11
CA SER A 403 -9.87 -8.97 0.80
C SER A 403 -10.05 -10.40 0.28
N HIS A 404 -10.75 -10.56 -0.82
CA HIS A 404 -10.93 -11.84 -1.50
C HIS A 404 -10.58 -11.71 -2.98
N ASP A 405 -10.19 -12.82 -3.62
CA ASP A 405 -9.88 -12.83 -5.05
C ASP A 405 -11.14 -12.66 -5.92
N GLY A 406 -12.28 -13.15 -5.43
CA GLY A 406 -13.60 -13.01 -6.08
C GLY A 406 -14.62 -12.36 -5.15
N ASP A 407 -15.82 -12.15 -5.65
CA ASP A 407 -16.93 -11.60 -4.90
C ASP A 407 -17.35 -12.56 -3.79
N VAL A 408 -17.71 -12.02 -2.62
CA VAL A 408 -18.27 -12.78 -1.50
C VAL A 408 -19.50 -12.09 -0.94
N VAL A 409 -20.48 -12.88 -0.45
CA VAL A 409 -21.59 -12.38 0.35
C VAL A 409 -21.27 -12.63 1.82
N LEU A 410 -21.15 -11.57 2.59
CA LEU A 410 -21.05 -11.61 4.05
C LEU A 410 -22.47 -11.58 4.63
N GLU A 411 -22.82 -12.58 5.43
CA GLU A 411 -24.10 -12.70 6.13
C GLU A 411 -23.86 -12.79 7.64
N VAL A 412 -24.64 -12.08 8.44
CA VAL A 412 -24.56 -12.18 9.90
C VAL A 412 -25.42 -13.35 10.39
N GLU A 413 -24.76 -14.47 10.73
CA GLU A 413 -25.41 -15.68 11.26
C GLU A 413 -25.94 -15.52 12.68
N ARG A 414 -25.21 -14.75 13.53
CA ARG A 414 -25.54 -14.52 14.92
C ARG A 414 -25.03 -13.19 15.43
N GLY A 415 -25.79 -12.52 16.27
CA GLY A 415 -25.43 -11.24 16.86
C GLY A 415 -25.54 -10.09 15.87
N GLU A 416 -24.70 -9.10 16.06
CA GLU A 416 -24.53 -7.95 15.17
C GLU A 416 -23.06 -7.73 14.85
N ALA A 417 -22.76 -7.32 13.64
CA ALA A 417 -21.42 -7.06 13.17
C ALA A 417 -21.25 -5.60 12.70
N ASP A 418 -20.11 -5.00 13.01
CA ASP A 418 -19.65 -3.75 12.41
C ASP A 418 -18.71 -4.07 11.26
N LEU A 419 -19.12 -3.76 10.04
CA LEU A 419 -18.25 -3.77 8.88
C LEU A 419 -17.48 -2.45 8.82
N VAL A 420 -16.16 -2.53 8.77
CA VAL A 420 -15.25 -1.39 8.76
C VAL A 420 -14.52 -1.36 7.42
N THR A 421 -14.79 -0.35 6.60
CA THR A 421 -14.20 -0.18 5.26
C THR A 421 -13.16 0.93 5.22
N THR A 422 -13.11 1.78 6.26
CA THR A 422 -12.19 2.90 6.43
C THR A 422 -11.91 3.13 7.91
N PRO A 423 -10.72 3.61 8.31
CA PRO A 423 -10.41 3.91 9.71
C PRO A 423 -11.05 5.20 10.24
N THR A 424 -11.57 6.06 9.37
CA THR A 424 -12.00 7.44 9.69
C THR A 424 -13.50 7.64 9.71
N GLY A 425 -14.28 6.70 9.18
CA GLY A 425 -15.74 6.77 9.15
C GLY A 425 -16.41 5.88 10.20
N PRO A 426 -17.73 6.04 10.42
CA PRO A 426 -18.49 5.09 11.21
C PRO A 426 -18.53 3.73 10.50
N PRO A 427 -18.53 2.62 11.25
CA PRO A 427 -18.72 1.31 10.65
C PRO A 427 -20.14 1.15 10.13
N GLU A 428 -20.31 0.28 9.15
CA GLU A 428 -21.61 -0.16 8.66
C GLU A 428 -22.15 -1.28 9.56
N ARG A 429 -23.24 -1.01 10.28
CA ARG A 429 -23.88 -1.99 11.17
C ARG A 429 -24.70 -3.00 10.37
N LEU A 430 -24.46 -4.29 10.60
CA LEU A 430 -25.20 -5.41 10.06
C LEU A 430 -25.84 -6.19 11.22
N ALA A 431 -27.17 -6.33 11.21
CA ALA A 431 -27.92 -7.12 12.18
C ALA A 431 -27.98 -8.60 11.76
N HIS A 432 -28.45 -9.48 12.68
CA HIS A 432 -28.70 -10.89 12.37
C HIS A 432 -29.58 -11.06 11.13
N GLY A 433 -29.17 -11.90 10.20
CA GLY A 433 -29.82 -12.17 8.93
C GLY A 433 -29.59 -11.13 7.84
N GLU A 434 -28.94 -10.02 8.14
CA GLU A 434 -28.52 -9.06 7.09
C GLU A 434 -27.28 -9.55 6.36
N ALA A 435 -27.21 -9.23 5.06
CA ALA A 435 -26.11 -9.60 4.20
C ALA A 435 -25.62 -8.41 3.38
N LEU A 436 -24.34 -8.47 2.96
CA LEU A 436 -23.72 -7.46 2.11
C LEU A 436 -22.77 -8.13 1.10
N LEU A 437 -22.85 -7.72 -0.16
CA LEU A 437 -21.93 -8.16 -1.20
C LEU A 437 -20.60 -7.39 -1.08
N ILE A 438 -19.50 -8.10 -1.03
CA ILE A 438 -18.14 -7.57 -1.01
C ILE A 438 -17.47 -7.95 -2.34
N PRO A 439 -17.22 -7.00 -3.25
CA PRO A 439 -16.55 -7.30 -4.50
C PRO A 439 -15.10 -7.75 -4.29
N GLY A 440 -14.61 -8.56 -5.19
CA GLY A 440 -13.20 -9.01 -5.20
C GLY A 440 -12.22 -7.84 -5.10
N GLY A 441 -11.15 -8.01 -4.34
CA GLY A 441 -10.14 -6.98 -4.09
C GLY A 441 -10.55 -5.88 -3.10
N ARG A 442 -11.81 -5.83 -2.63
CA ARG A 442 -12.22 -4.78 -1.67
C ARG A 442 -11.78 -5.13 -0.25
N LEU A 443 -11.20 -4.13 0.42
CA LEU A 443 -10.65 -4.27 1.77
C LEU A 443 -11.70 -3.96 2.82
N TYR A 444 -11.88 -4.86 3.78
CA TYR A 444 -12.78 -4.68 4.91
C TYR A 444 -12.29 -5.39 6.16
N GLY A 445 -12.76 -4.94 7.31
CA GLY A 445 -12.65 -5.63 8.59
C GLY A 445 -14.02 -5.84 9.21
N ILE A 446 -14.12 -6.82 10.11
CA ILE A 446 -15.34 -7.08 10.86
C ILE A 446 -15.02 -6.95 12.36
N ARG A 447 -15.87 -6.22 13.09
CA ARG A 447 -15.84 -6.15 14.55
C ARG A 447 -17.14 -6.72 15.12
N PRO A 448 -17.08 -7.43 16.26
CA PRO A 448 -18.29 -7.83 16.95
C PRO A 448 -18.95 -6.57 17.54
N ALA A 449 -20.25 -6.39 17.26
CA ALA A 449 -21.04 -5.34 17.88
C ALA A 449 -21.85 -5.86 19.08
N THR A 450 -21.95 -7.18 19.20
CA THR A 450 -22.49 -7.90 20.36
C THR A 450 -21.45 -8.87 20.92
N PRO A 451 -21.56 -9.34 22.19
CA PRO A 451 -20.53 -10.19 22.81
C PRO A 451 -20.15 -11.45 22.03
N GLU A 452 -21.11 -12.00 21.31
CA GLU A 452 -20.92 -13.15 20.44
C GLU A 452 -21.48 -12.83 19.06
N THR A 453 -20.58 -12.70 18.09
CA THR A 453 -20.92 -12.42 16.70
C THR A 453 -20.37 -13.53 15.81
N ALA A 454 -21.17 -14.01 14.87
CA ALA A 454 -20.73 -14.94 13.84
C ALA A 454 -21.22 -14.49 12.47
N CYS A 455 -20.33 -14.53 11.49
CA CYS A 455 -20.62 -14.22 10.10
C CYS A 455 -20.30 -15.42 9.22
N LEU A 456 -21.03 -15.54 8.12
CA LEU A 456 -20.81 -16.49 7.04
C LEU A 456 -20.30 -15.73 5.83
N LEU A 457 -19.28 -16.24 5.17
CA LEU A 457 -18.75 -15.72 3.91
C LEU A 457 -19.04 -16.74 2.81
N HIS A 458 -19.95 -16.40 1.93
CA HIS A 458 -20.37 -17.22 0.80
C HIS A 458 -19.63 -16.75 -0.46
N ALA A 459 -18.87 -17.61 -1.10
CA ALA A 459 -18.27 -17.30 -2.39
C ALA A 459 -19.34 -17.12 -3.47
N VAL A 460 -19.16 -16.09 -4.31
CA VAL A 460 -19.99 -15.86 -5.49
C VAL A 460 -19.23 -16.39 -6.71
N PRO A 461 -19.76 -17.35 -7.46
CA PRO A 461 -19.10 -17.85 -8.67
C PRO A 461 -18.93 -16.73 -9.69
N PRO A 462 -17.85 -16.71 -10.46
CA PRO A 462 -17.71 -15.78 -11.58
C PRO A 462 -18.86 -15.97 -12.58
N ALA A 463 -19.35 -14.86 -13.13
CA ALA A 463 -20.49 -14.83 -14.05
C ALA A 463 -20.22 -15.52 -15.38
#